data_fe33e8212581281909b551c2fed9637c
#
_entry.id   fe33e8212581281909b551c2fed9637c
#
_cell.length_a   1.000
_cell.length_b   1.000
_cell.length_c   1.000
_cell.angle_alpha   90.00
_cell.angle_beta   90.00
_cell.angle_gamma   90.00
#
_symmetry.space_group_name_H-M   'P 1'
#
loop_
_entity.id
_entity.type
_entity.pdbx_description
1 polymer ?
#
loop_
_entity_poly.entity_id
_entity_poly.type
_entity_poly.pdbx_seq_one_letter_code
_entity_poly.pdbx_strand_id
1 'polypeptide(L)'
;DEGLASHRSELCNTPQGKGVVSDKQFTPFIVLNSPVGLRYEKVMGQIDMYPTVLNLLQLEDYRWVGLGQSILDPEKKGCAVSPQMQVESDDTTPEDIDFKKEAYTISDEIIRLDYFGKRQQQHRM
;
A
#
# COMPACT_ATOMS: atom_id res chain seq x y z
N ASP A 1 -5.00 -7.99 9.98
CA ASP A 1 -3.57 -8.17 10.07
C ASP A 1 -3.07 -8.39 11.47
N GLU A 2 -3.40 -7.49 12.42
CA GLU A 2 -3.07 -7.70 13.83
C GLU A 2 -3.71 -8.98 14.39
N GLY A 3 -4.93 -9.30 13.95
CA GLY A 3 -5.59 -10.56 14.29
C GLY A 3 -4.84 -11.78 13.79
N LEU A 4 -4.32 -11.74 12.56
CA LEU A 4 -3.49 -12.81 12.01
C LEU A 4 -2.16 -12.94 12.75
N ALA A 5 -1.54 -11.81 13.11
CA ALA A 5 -0.28 -11.81 13.85
C ALA A 5 -0.44 -12.41 15.25
N SER A 6 -1.57 -12.19 15.94
CA SER A 6 -1.85 -12.75 17.27
C SER A 6 -2.04 -14.27 17.28
N HIS A 7 -2.49 -14.86 16.16
CA HIS A 7 -2.67 -16.30 15.97
C HIS A 7 -1.56 -16.96 15.14
N ARG A 8 -0.47 -16.27 14.96
CA ARG A 8 0.64 -16.67 14.10
C ARG A 8 1.19 -18.06 14.38
N SER A 9 1.39 -18.41 15.65
CA SER A 9 1.93 -19.71 16.05
C SER A 9 1.04 -20.88 15.62
N GLU A 10 -0.27 -20.68 15.60
CA GLU A 10 -1.25 -21.69 15.19
C GLU A 10 -1.25 -21.83 13.66
N LEU A 11 -1.29 -20.70 12.95
CA LEU A 11 -1.34 -20.67 11.48
C LEU A 11 -0.04 -21.15 10.84
N CYS A 12 1.11 -20.81 11.41
CA CYS A 12 2.41 -21.23 10.89
C CYS A 12 2.66 -22.74 10.94
N ASN A 13 1.88 -23.48 11.73
CA ASN A 13 2.01 -24.94 11.81
C ASN A 13 1.39 -25.67 10.61
N THR A 14 0.66 -24.98 9.75
CA THR A 14 0.09 -25.55 8.53
C THR A 14 0.91 -25.14 7.29
N PRO A 15 1.01 -25.99 6.24
CA PRO A 15 1.71 -25.62 5.02
C PRO A 15 1.12 -24.36 4.36
N GLN A 16 -0.20 -24.20 4.41
CA GLN A 16 -0.92 -23.05 3.87
C GLN A 16 -0.65 -21.79 4.71
N GLY A 17 -0.64 -21.94 6.04
CA GLY A 17 -0.39 -20.84 6.96
C GLY A 17 1.01 -20.25 6.82
N LYS A 18 2.02 -21.07 6.53
CA LYS A 18 3.39 -20.59 6.29
C LYS A 18 3.50 -19.63 5.10
N GLY A 19 2.62 -19.75 4.12
CA GLY A 19 2.58 -18.84 2.98
C GLY A 19 1.80 -17.54 3.23
N VAL A 20 0.97 -17.52 4.27
CA VAL A 20 0.09 -16.38 4.57
C VAL A 20 0.61 -15.53 5.73
N VAL A 21 1.16 -16.19 6.76
CA VAL A 21 1.62 -15.50 7.97
C VAL A 21 3.13 -15.30 7.90
N SER A 22 3.56 -14.05 7.86
CA SER A 22 4.97 -13.68 7.87
C SER A 22 5.27 -12.69 9.00
N ASP A 23 6.56 -12.55 9.34
CA ASP A 23 7.04 -11.54 10.28
C ASP A 23 6.73 -10.10 9.83
N LYS A 24 6.45 -9.92 8.55
CA LYS A 24 6.35 -8.64 7.89
C LYS A 24 4.91 -8.16 7.71
N GLN A 25 3.93 -8.83 8.29
CA GLN A 25 2.52 -8.45 8.25
C GLN A 25 1.98 -8.22 6.81
N PHE A 26 2.21 -9.16 5.93
CA PHE A 26 1.66 -9.10 4.59
C PHE A 26 0.13 -9.24 4.60
N THR A 27 -0.53 -8.38 3.82
CA THR A 27 -1.97 -8.44 3.59
C THR A 27 -2.22 -8.84 2.15
N PRO A 28 -3.04 -9.86 1.88
CA PRO A 28 -3.40 -10.21 0.51
C PRO A 28 -4.30 -9.12 -0.11
N PHE A 29 -4.09 -8.86 -1.39
CA PHE A 29 -4.97 -8.04 -2.22
C PHE A 29 -5.52 -8.90 -3.36
N ILE A 30 -6.80 -9.24 -3.30
CA ILE A 30 -7.46 -10.16 -4.24
C ILE A 30 -8.60 -9.43 -4.92
N VAL A 31 -8.61 -9.43 -6.24
CA VAL A 31 -9.67 -8.86 -7.07
C VAL A 31 -10.40 -10.00 -7.76
N LEU A 32 -11.69 -10.13 -7.49
CA LEU A 32 -12.57 -11.10 -8.14
C LEU A 32 -13.25 -10.46 -9.37
N ASN A 33 -13.56 -11.29 -10.36
CA ASN A 33 -14.20 -10.87 -11.61
C ASN A 33 -13.43 -9.76 -12.37
N SER A 34 -12.11 -9.74 -12.22
CA SER A 34 -11.27 -8.84 -13.01
C SER A 34 -11.29 -9.25 -14.49
N PRO A 35 -11.36 -8.28 -15.42
CA PRO A 35 -11.20 -8.56 -16.85
C PRO A 35 -9.80 -9.05 -17.19
N VAL A 36 -8.84 -8.87 -16.30
CA VAL A 36 -7.43 -9.27 -16.46
C VAL A 36 -7.10 -10.31 -15.41
N GLY A 37 -6.66 -11.48 -15.83
CA GLY A 37 -6.08 -12.49 -14.93
C GLY A 37 -4.60 -12.16 -14.69
N LEU A 38 -4.29 -11.58 -13.55
CA LEU A 38 -2.94 -11.17 -13.18
C LEU A 38 -2.57 -11.70 -11.79
N ARG A 39 -1.41 -12.29 -11.70
CA ARG A 39 -0.73 -12.52 -10.43
C ARG A 39 0.48 -11.59 -10.36
N TYR A 40 0.41 -10.62 -9.45
CA TYR A 40 1.50 -9.68 -9.22
C TYR A 40 2.40 -10.22 -8.11
N GLU A 41 3.67 -10.45 -8.42
CA GLU A 41 4.63 -11.08 -7.52
C GLU A 41 5.67 -10.11 -6.95
N LYS A 42 5.73 -8.89 -7.47
CA LYS A 42 6.61 -7.84 -6.92
C LYS A 42 6.03 -7.25 -5.63
N VAL A 43 6.89 -6.63 -4.85
CA VAL A 43 6.47 -5.91 -3.66
C VAL A 43 5.53 -4.76 -4.02
N MET A 44 4.41 -4.66 -3.30
CA MET A 44 3.50 -3.51 -3.37
C MET A 44 3.09 -3.06 -1.96
N GLY A 45 2.88 -1.78 -1.79
CA GLY A 45 2.33 -1.20 -0.58
C GLY A 45 0.80 -1.05 -0.65
N GLN A 46 0.15 -0.86 0.49
CA GLN A 46 -1.29 -0.57 0.52
C GLN A 46 -1.65 0.71 -0.24
N ILE A 47 -0.74 1.67 -0.32
CA ILE A 47 -0.93 2.91 -1.10
C ILE A 47 -1.12 2.64 -2.60
N ASP A 48 -0.64 1.51 -3.10
CA ASP A 48 -0.74 1.12 -4.51
C ASP A 48 -2.11 0.51 -4.86
N MET A 49 -2.92 0.17 -3.87
CA MET A 49 -4.24 -0.44 -4.07
C MET A 49 -5.20 0.51 -4.79
N TYR A 50 -5.27 1.76 -4.34
CA TYR A 50 -6.21 2.74 -4.88
C TYR A 50 -5.99 3.02 -6.37
N PRO A 51 -4.78 3.40 -6.83
CA PRO A 51 -4.55 3.60 -8.26
C PRO A 51 -4.73 2.32 -9.08
N THR A 52 -4.47 1.15 -8.51
CA THR A 52 -4.74 -0.14 -9.17
C THR A 52 -6.23 -0.33 -9.41
N VAL A 53 -7.08 -0.06 -8.41
CA VAL A 53 -8.53 -0.14 -8.55
C VAL A 53 -9.05 0.84 -9.59
N LEU A 54 -8.53 2.07 -9.61
CA LEU A 54 -8.89 3.06 -10.64
C LEU A 54 -8.58 2.56 -12.06
N ASN A 55 -7.42 1.96 -12.27
CA ASN A 55 -7.06 1.37 -13.55
C ASN A 55 -7.98 0.19 -13.93
N LEU A 56 -8.28 -0.69 -12.99
CA LEU A 56 -9.18 -1.82 -13.24
C LEU A 56 -10.60 -1.38 -13.60
N LEU A 57 -11.04 -0.23 -13.09
CA LEU A 57 -12.33 0.39 -13.39
C LEU A 57 -12.29 1.30 -14.63
N GLN A 58 -11.15 1.40 -15.31
CA GLN A 58 -10.94 2.29 -16.45
C GLN A 58 -11.18 3.78 -16.12
N LEU A 59 -10.77 4.17 -14.93
CA LEU A 59 -10.89 5.54 -14.40
C LEU A 59 -9.53 6.25 -14.32
N GLU A 60 -8.66 6.02 -15.29
CA GLU A 60 -7.29 6.59 -15.33
C GLU A 60 -7.29 8.12 -15.33
N ASP A 61 -8.31 8.73 -15.91
CA ASP A 61 -8.46 10.19 -15.97
C ASP A 61 -9.00 10.80 -14.67
N TYR A 62 -9.39 9.96 -13.70
CA TYR A 62 -9.86 10.45 -12.41
C TYR A 62 -8.73 11.12 -11.63
N ARG A 63 -8.92 12.39 -11.30
CA ARG A 63 -7.95 13.13 -10.50
C ARG A 63 -7.98 12.67 -9.03
N TRP A 64 -6.88 12.16 -8.58
CA TRP A 64 -6.67 11.82 -7.18
C TRP A 64 -5.30 12.32 -6.71
N VAL A 65 -5.14 12.46 -5.40
CA VAL A 65 -3.87 12.87 -4.80
C VAL A 65 -3.36 11.72 -3.94
N GLY A 66 -2.26 11.15 -4.34
CA GLY A 66 -1.64 10.04 -3.64
C GLY A 66 -0.27 9.70 -4.23
N LEU A 67 0.47 8.85 -3.53
CA LEU A 67 1.86 8.51 -3.84
C LEU A 67 2.03 7.07 -4.34
N GLY A 68 0.94 6.32 -4.42
CA GLY A 68 0.96 4.95 -4.93
C GLY A 68 1.02 4.90 -6.46
N GLN A 69 1.42 3.74 -6.96
CA GLN A 69 1.39 3.41 -8.37
C GLN A 69 0.55 2.15 -8.60
N SER A 70 -0.23 2.15 -9.67
CA SER A 70 -0.97 0.96 -10.10
C SER A 70 -0.02 -0.21 -10.42
N ILE A 71 -0.38 -1.41 -10.00
CA ILE A 71 0.37 -2.62 -10.39
C ILE A 71 0.25 -2.93 -11.89
N LEU A 72 -0.68 -2.29 -12.60
CA LEU A 72 -0.83 -2.40 -14.05
C LEU A 72 0.11 -1.45 -14.80
N ASP A 73 0.76 -0.52 -14.10
CA ASP A 73 1.78 0.34 -14.67
C ASP A 73 3.07 -0.45 -14.85
N PRO A 74 3.61 -0.59 -16.07
CA PRO A 74 4.85 -1.30 -16.32
C PRO A 74 6.06 -0.64 -15.67
N GLU A 75 6.01 0.65 -15.39
CA GLU A 75 7.08 1.41 -14.73
C GLU A 75 7.04 1.29 -13.19
N LYS A 76 6.05 0.57 -12.64
CA LYS A 76 5.94 0.41 -11.21
C LYS A 76 7.14 -0.30 -10.61
N LYS A 77 7.76 0.34 -9.64
CA LYS A 77 8.84 -0.24 -8.84
C LYS A 77 8.28 -0.98 -7.63
N GLY A 78 8.88 -2.11 -7.31
CA GLY A 78 8.52 -2.93 -6.16
C GLY A 78 9.09 -2.35 -4.87
N CYS A 79 8.30 -1.54 -4.17
CA CYS A 79 8.69 -0.99 -2.88
C CYS A 79 7.48 -0.75 -1.98
N ALA A 80 7.59 -1.14 -0.73
CA ALA A 80 6.63 -0.86 0.32
C ALA A 80 7.33 -0.41 1.60
N VAL A 81 6.70 0.51 2.32
CA VAL A 81 7.18 1.00 3.62
C VAL A 81 6.08 0.79 4.65
N SER A 82 6.42 0.22 5.79
CA SER A 82 5.49 0.01 6.89
C SER A 82 5.42 1.24 7.82
N PRO A 83 4.39 1.31 8.72
CA PRO A 83 4.33 2.34 9.76
C PRO A 83 5.57 2.40 10.66
N GLN A 84 6.26 1.29 10.84
CA GLN A 84 7.49 1.20 11.61
C GLN A 84 8.74 1.50 10.78
N MET A 85 8.59 2.10 9.59
CA MET A 85 9.67 2.42 8.65
C MET A 85 10.47 1.22 8.17
N GLN A 86 9.89 0.02 8.25
CA GLN A 86 10.47 -1.17 7.62
C GLN A 86 10.22 -1.11 6.12
N VAL A 87 11.22 -1.48 5.35
CA VAL A 87 11.21 -1.40 3.89
C VAL A 87 11.30 -2.79 3.30
N GLU A 88 10.41 -3.07 2.35
CA GLU A 88 10.53 -4.17 1.40
C GLU A 88 10.68 -3.59 0.01
N SER A 89 11.67 -4.06 -0.74
CA SER A 89 11.87 -3.61 -2.11
C SER A 89 12.49 -4.70 -2.97
N ASP A 90 12.11 -4.72 -4.24
CA ASP A 90 12.66 -5.62 -5.25
C ASP A 90 13.71 -4.91 -6.11
N ASP A 91 13.37 -3.76 -6.67
CA ASP A 91 14.15 -3.09 -7.72
C ASP A 91 14.18 -1.55 -7.56
N THR A 92 14.15 -1.07 -6.34
CA THR A 92 14.14 0.37 -6.05
C THR A 92 15.51 0.90 -5.66
N THR A 93 15.74 2.17 -5.96
CA THR A 93 16.94 2.89 -5.54
C THR A 93 16.81 3.37 -4.09
N PRO A 94 17.92 3.69 -3.40
CA PRO A 94 17.87 4.31 -2.08
C PRO A 94 17.05 5.61 -2.05
N GLU A 95 17.12 6.41 -3.11
CA GLU A 95 16.37 7.66 -3.24
C GLU A 95 14.85 7.42 -3.31
N ASP A 96 14.41 6.38 -4.01
CA ASP A 96 12.99 5.99 -4.06
C ASP A 96 12.48 5.55 -2.68
N ILE A 97 13.33 4.85 -1.93
CA ILE A 97 13.01 4.40 -0.57
C ILE A 97 12.88 5.59 0.37
N ASP A 98 13.84 6.52 0.33
CA ASP A 98 13.84 7.73 1.15
C ASP A 98 12.62 8.61 0.84
N PHE A 99 12.28 8.78 -0.43
CA PHE A 99 11.07 9.47 -0.85
C PHE A 99 9.80 8.85 -0.24
N LYS A 100 9.68 7.52 -0.27
CA LYS A 100 8.51 6.84 0.31
C LYS A 100 8.44 6.97 1.83
N LYS A 101 9.58 6.95 2.51
CA LYS A 101 9.64 7.18 3.96
C LYS A 101 9.24 8.60 4.32
N GLU A 102 9.73 9.59 3.57
CA GLU A 102 9.35 10.99 3.76
C GLU A 102 7.87 11.21 3.51
N ALA A 103 7.34 10.64 2.43
CA ALA A 103 5.92 10.68 2.11
C ALA A 103 5.06 10.10 3.24
N TYR A 104 5.51 9.02 3.87
CA TYR A 104 4.82 8.42 5.01
C TYR A 104 4.80 9.39 6.20
N THR A 105 5.94 10.00 6.51
CA THR A 105 6.06 10.98 7.60
C THR A 105 5.16 12.19 7.37
N ILE A 106 5.11 12.71 6.15
CA ILE A 106 4.24 13.84 5.78
C ILE A 106 2.76 13.43 5.91
N SER A 107 2.39 12.24 5.47
CA SER A 107 1.03 11.73 5.60
C SER A 107 0.59 11.65 7.06
N ASP A 108 1.45 11.16 7.94
CA ASP A 108 1.20 11.08 9.38
C ASP A 108 1.03 12.47 10.00
N GLU A 109 1.85 13.43 9.61
CA GLU A 109 1.72 14.83 10.05
C GLU A 109 0.43 15.49 9.57
N ILE A 110 0.00 15.24 8.34
CA ILE A 110 -1.27 15.73 7.79
C ILE A 110 -2.44 15.26 8.67
N ILE A 111 -2.43 14.00 9.06
CA ILE A 111 -3.46 13.41 9.94
C ILE A 111 -3.36 14.03 11.34
N ARG A 112 -2.18 14.04 11.92
CA ARG A 112 -1.94 14.55 13.29
C ARG A 112 -2.32 16.01 13.46
N LEU A 113 -2.10 16.82 12.43
CA LEU A 113 -2.39 18.25 12.45
C LEU A 113 -3.82 18.58 12.00
N ASP A 114 -4.60 17.60 11.63
CA ASP A 114 -5.96 17.79 11.06
C ASP A 114 -5.96 18.85 9.93
N TYR A 115 -5.00 18.73 9.03
CA TYR A 115 -4.75 19.73 7.99
C TYR A 115 -5.99 20.00 7.12
N PHE A 116 -6.69 18.96 6.70
CA PHE A 116 -7.87 19.10 5.84
C PHE A 116 -9.08 19.62 6.61
N GLY A 117 -9.26 19.23 7.87
CA GLY A 117 -10.33 19.74 8.72
C GLY A 117 -10.20 21.24 9.00
N LYS A 118 -9.00 21.69 9.34
CA LYS A 118 -8.70 23.12 9.54
C LYS A 118 -8.92 23.95 8.28
N ARG A 119 -8.53 23.43 7.10
CA ARG A 119 -8.73 24.11 5.82
C ARG A 119 -10.20 24.28 5.48
N GLN A 120 -11.03 23.28 5.76
CA GLN A 120 -12.49 23.39 5.53
C GLN A 120 -13.14 24.46 6.44
N GLN A 121 -12.68 24.62 7.67
CA GLN A 121 -13.17 25.65 8.57
C GLN A 121 -12.85 27.06 8.08
N GLN A 122 -11.66 27.27 7.51
CA GLN A 122 -11.27 28.56 6.93
C GLN A 122 -12.12 28.96 5.72
N HIS A 123 -12.59 28.01 4.93
CA HIS A 123 -13.46 28.29 3.78
C HIS A 123 -14.94 28.51 4.13
N ARG A 124 -15.35 28.17 5.36
CA ARG A 124 -16.72 28.41 5.85
C ARG A 124 -16.90 29.76 6.57
N MET A 125 -15.84 30.43 6.81
CA MET A 125 -15.84 31.80 7.34
C MET A 125 -15.67 32.82 6.23
#